data_044bab38f601eb557edb75f38dd8bd1a
#
_entry.id   044bab38f601eb557edb75f38dd8bd1a
#
_cell.length_a   1.000
_cell.length_b   1.000
_cell.length_c   1.000
_cell.angle_alpha   90.00
_cell.angle_beta   90.00
_cell.angle_gamma   90.00
#
_symmetry.space_group_name_H-M   'P 1'
#
loop_
_entity.id
_entity.type
_entity.pdbx_description
1 polymer ?
#
loop_
_entity_poly.entity_id
_entity_poly.type
_entity_poly.pdbx_seq_one_letter_code
_entity_poly.pdbx_strand_id
1 'polypeptide(L)'
;DGPGMDLFNVLEKKLGKLPIIVEDLGFLTPSVKKLLKDSGFPGMKVIQFAFDSREDSDYLPHNYPQHCVVYTGTHDNDTVMGWMKTAPKDCVRFAKDYLNLTKEEGYNWGMMRAAYGYCSYAGSAWT
;
A
#
# COMPACT_ATOMS: atom_id res chain seq x y z
N ASP A 1 13.18 2.77 -22.57
CA ASP A 1 11.80 2.32 -22.30
C ASP A 1 11.80 0.80 -22.22
N GLY A 2 11.03 0.26 -21.26
CA GLY A 2 10.87 -1.18 -21.12
C GLY A 2 9.81 -1.74 -22.09
N PRO A 3 9.63 -3.08 -22.15
CA PRO A 3 8.72 -3.75 -23.07
C PRO A 3 7.23 -3.53 -22.75
N GLY A 4 6.91 -2.94 -21.61
CA GLY A 4 5.52 -2.65 -21.22
C GLY A 4 4.64 -3.90 -21.18
N MET A 5 3.45 -3.83 -21.76
CA MET A 5 2.48 -4.93 -21.80
C MET A 5 2.97 -6.15 -22.58
N ASP A 6 3.92 -6.01 -23.49
CA ASP A 6 4.45 -7.16 -24.26
C ASP A 6 5.07 -8.21 -23.34
N LEU A 7 5.74 -7.79 -22.27
CA LEU A 7 6.26 -8.71 -21.25
C LEU A 7 5.14 -9.53 -20.61
N PHE A 8 4.09 -8.87 -20.13
CA PHE A 8 2.98 -9.54 -19.44
C PHE A 8 2.21 -10.46 -20.39
N ASN A 9 1.98 -10.04 -21.63
CA ASN A 9 1.34 -10.85 -22.66
C ASN A 9 2.14 -12.14 -22.96
N VAL A 10 3.47 -12.03 -23.04
CA VAL A 10 4.33 -13.21 -23.26
C VAL A 10 4.32 -14.12 -22.04
N LEU A 11 4.38 -13.57 -20.84
CA LEU A 11 4.31 -14.35 -19.59
C LEU A 11 2.99 -15.11 -19.50
N GLU A 12 1.86 -14.45 -19.71
CA GLU A 12 0.54 -15.10 -19.66
C GLU A 12 0.40 -16.18 -20.73
N LYS A 13 0.88 -15.92 -21.95
CA LYS A 13 0.85 -16.92 -23.03
C LYS A 13 1.69 -18.16 -22.74
N LYS A 14 2.83 -17.99 -22.05
CA LYS A 14 3.78 -19.07 -21.75
C LYS A 14 3.46 -19.83 -20.47
N LEU A 15 2.98 -19.15 -19.45
CA LEU A 15 2.86 -19.65 -18.08
C LEU A 15 1.40 -19.67 -17.58
N GLY A 16 0.46 -19.14 -18.36
CA GLY A 16 -0.92 -18.94 -17.92
C GLY A 16 -1.08 -17.75 -16.97
N LYS A 17 -2.23 -17.63 -16.33
CA LYS A 17 -2.49 -16.58 -15.35
C LYS A 17 -1.62 -16.76 -14.12
N LEU A 18 -0.88 -15.73 -13.77
CA LEU A 18 0.03 -15.72 -12.61
C LEU A 18 -0.54 -14.82 -11.51
N PRO A 19 -0.41 -15.21 -10.23
CA PRO A 19 -0.76 -14.37 -9.08
C PRO A 19 0.37 -13.35 -8.83
N ILE A 20 0.35 -12.25 -9.58
CA ILE A 20 1.37 -11.20 -9.51
C ILE A 20 0.82 -10.01 -8.71
N ILE A 21 1.61 -9.50 -7.77
CA ILE A 21 1.43 -8.21 -7.10
C ILE A 21 2.52 -7.28 -7.64
N VAL A 22 2.14 -6.09 -8.11
CA VAL A 22 3.09 -5.13 -8.67
C VAL A 22 3.51 -4.16 -7.57
N GLU A 23 4.81 -4.02 -7.38
CA GLU A 23 5.33 -2.93 -6.55
C GLU A 23 5.28 -1.62 -7.35
N ASP A 24 4.34 -0.76 -6.99
CA ASP A 24 4.08 0.55 -7.56
C ASP A 24 4.34 1.67 -6.54
N LEU A 25 5.41 1.56 -5.78
CA LEU A 25 5.80 2.52 -4.75
C LEU A 25 6.60 3.70 -5.34
N GLY A 26 6.53 4.85 -4.67
CA GLY A 26 7.28 6.05 -5.05
C GLY A 26 6.61 6.89 -6.13
N PHE A 27 7.41 7.62 -6.92
CA PHE A 27 6.90 8.53 -7.93
C PHE A 27 6.48 7.78 -9.21
N LEU A 28 5.18 7.75 -9.46
CA LEU A 28 4.61 7.07 -10.62
C LEU A 28 4.29 8.05 -11.75
N THR A 29 4.92 7.83 -12.90
CA THR A 29 4.55 8.55 -14.13
C THR A 29 3.19 8.09 -14.65
N PRO A 30 2.48 8.92 -15.46
CA PRO A 30 1.21 8.51 -16.07
C PRO A 30 1.31 7.21 -16.89
N SER A 31 2.45 6.96 -17.55
CA SER A 31 2.68 5.73 -18.31
C SER A 31 2.77 4.49 -17.42
N VAL A 32 3.39 4.60 -16.24
CA VAL A 32 3.46 3.50 -15.27
C VAL A 32 2.09 3.22 -14.67
N LYS A 33 1.33 4.27 -14.29
CA LYS A 33 -0.06 4.12 -13.81
C LYS A 33 -0.95 3.44 -14.86
N LYS A 34 -0.77 3.81 -16.15
CA LYS A 34 -1.48 3.16 -17.26
C LYS A 34 -1.08 1.69 -17.40
N LEU A 35 0.22 1.37 -17.34
CA LEU A 35 0.70 0.00 -17.44
C LEU A 35 0.15 -0.89 -16.32
N LEU A 36 0.15 -0.40 -15.08
CA LEU A 36 -0.47 -1.12 -13.96
C LEU A 36 -1.95 -1.41 -14.22
N LYS A 37 -2.70 -0.40 -14.65
CA LYS A 37 -4.12 -0.57 -14.98
C LYS A 37 -4.34 -1.58 -16.11
N ASP A 38 -3.54 -1.50 -17.18
CA ASP A 38 -3.66 -2.37 -18.35
C ASP A 38 -3.27 -3.83 -18.04
N SER A 39 -2.32 -4.04 -17.11
CA SER A 39 -1.90 -5.37 -16.67
C SER A 39 -2.98 -6.12 -15.89
N GLY A 40 -3.90 -5.40 -15.26
CA GLY A 40 -4.92 -6.00 -14.39
C GLY A 40 -4.36 -6.59 -13.10
N PHE A 41 -3.08 -6.36 -12.77
CA PHE A 41 -2.51 -6.80 -11.50
C PHE A 41 -2.77 -5.81 -10.37
N PRO A 42 -2.93 -6.27 -9.12
CA PRO A 42 -3.00 -5.36 -7.99
C PRO A 42 -1.66 -4.66 -7.77
N GLY A 43 -1.69 -3.36 -7.54
CA GLY A 43 -0.59 -2.61 -6.96
C GLY A 43 -0.54 -2.79 -5.45
N MET A 44 0.39 -2.11 -4.77
CA MET A 44 0.52 -2.18 -3.33
C MET A 44 0.43 -0.80 -2.67
N LYS A 45 -0.08 -0.80 -1.44
CA LYS A 45 -0.17 0.37 -0.57
C LYS A 45 0.55 0.10 0.74
N VAL A 46 1.29 1.09 1.23
CA VAL A 46 2.04 1.01 2.48
C VAL A 46 1.52 2.06 3.46
N ILE A 47 0.91 1.63 4.55
CA ILE A 47 0.26 2.53 5.51
C ILE A 47 1.25 3.53 6.11
N GLN A 48 2.50 3.13 6.40
CA GLN A 48 3.50 4.03 6.95
C GLN A 48 3.80 5.25 6.07
N PHE A 49 3.52 5.19 4.75
CA PHE A 49 3.74 6.31 3.83
C PHE A 49 2.61 7.35 3.84
N ALA A 50 1.50 7.06 4.51
CA ALA A 50 0.29 7.88 4.43
C ALA A 50 0.35 9.19 5.22
N PHE A 51 1.21 9.30 6.23
CA PHE A 51 1.02 10.27 7.31
C PHE A 51 1.93 11.51 7.24
N ASP A 52 2.23 11.98 6.03
CA ASP A 52 2.76 13.33 5.89
C ASP A 52 1.58 14.33 5.93
N SER A 53 1.50 15.10 7.01
CA SER A 53 0.38 16.04 7.22
C SER A 53 0.44 17.28 6.30
N ARG A 54 1.47 17.41 5.48
CA ARG A 54 1.70 18.56 4.60
C ARG A 54 1.11 18.39 3.21
N GLU A 55 0.71 17.19 2.85
CA GLU A 55 0.18 16.86 1.52
C GLU A 55 -0.88 15.75 1.56
N ASP A 56 -1.75 15.76 0.57
CA ASP A 56 -2.63 14.63 0.32
C ASP A 56 -1.82 13.43 -0.16
N SER A 57 -2.10 12.26 0.40
CA SER A 57 -1.35 11.05 0.09
C SER A 57 -2.24 9.99 -0.57
N ASP A 58 -1.78 9.45 -1.69
CA ASP A 58 -2.37 8.26 -2.33
C ASP A 58 -2.30 7.02 -1.42
N TYR A 59 -1.55 7.10 -0.31
CA TYR A 59 -1.41 6.04 0.69
C TYR A 59 -2.39 6.19 1.86
N LEU A 60 -3.20 7.24 1.92
CA LEU A 60 -4.28 7.32 2.90
C LEU A 60 -5.36 6.29 2.53
N PRO A 61 -5.78 5.45 3.48
CA PRO A 61 -6.72 4.37 3.24
C PRO A 61 -7.98 4.71 2.46
N HIS A 62 -8.56 5.91 2.65
CA HIS A 62 -9.74 6.32 1.89
C HIS A 62 -9.48 6.59 0.40
N ASN A 63 -8.20 6.69 -0.01
CA ASN A 63 -7.78 6.86 -1.41
C ASN A 63 -7.43 5.53 -2.10
N TYR A 64 -7.53 4.40 -1.40
CA TYR A 64 -7.13 3.12 -1.98
C TYR A 64 -8.06 2.70 -3.11
N PRO A 65 -7.50 2.24 -4.26
CA PRO A 65 -8.28 1.59 -5.28
C PRO A 65 -8.77 0.23 -4.76
N GLN A 66 -9.91 -0.25 -5.29
CA GLN A 66 -10.44 -1.56 -4.91
C GLN A 66 -9.47 -2.72 -5.15
N HIS A 67 -8.63 -2.60 -6.17
CA HIS A 67 -7.70 -3.65 -6.58
C HIS A 67 -6.27 -3.29 -6.17
N CYS A 68 -5.97 -3.46 -4.88
CA CYS A 68 -4.63 -3.28 -4.33
C CYS A 68 -4.40 -4.21 -3.14
N VAL A 69 -3.12 -4.40 -2.80
CA VAL A 69 -2.70 -5.10 -1.57
C VAL A 69 -2.17 -4.07 -0.59
N VAL A 70 -2.56 -4.18 0.68
CA VAL A 70 -2.18 -3.22 1.72
C VAL A 70 -1.22 -3.86 2.70
N TYR A 71 -0.13 -3.16 2.98
CA TYR A 71 0.87 -3.54 3.97
C TYR A 71 1.01 -2.44 5.03
N THR A 72 1.33 -2.81 6.26
CA THR A 72 1.71 -1.84 7.30
C THR A 72 3.07 -1.22 7.03
N GLY A 73 3.98 -1.98 6.43
CA GLY A 73 5.32 -1.62 5.99
C GLY A 73 5.90 -2.76 5.17
N THR A 74 7.04 -2.55 4.50
CA THR A 74 7.79 -3.56 3.74
C THR A 74 9.11 -3.91 4.45
N HIS A 75 9.92 -4.81 3.86
CA HIS A 75 11.26 -5.14 4.36
C HIS A 75 12.24 -3.94 4.32
N ASP A 76 11.93 -2.91 3.55
CA ASP A 76 12.73 -1.67 3.45
C ASP A 76 12.30 -0.61 4.47
N ASN A 77 11.24 -0.84 5.23
CA ASN A 77 10.74 0.07 6.25
C ASN A 77 11.11 -0.42 7.65
N ASP A 78 11.11 0.49 8.61
CA ASP A 78 11.16 0.11 10.02
C ASP A 78 9.87 -0.62 10.42
N THR A 79 9.93 -1.37 11.51
CA THR A 79 8.72 -1.94 12.11
C THR A 79 7.74 -0.82 12.50
N VAL A 80 6.45 -1.12 12.61
CA VAL A 80 5.45 -0.13 13.07
C VAL A 80 5.89 0.53 14.39
N MET A 81 6.40 -0.25 15.32
CA MET A 81 6.84 0.28 16.62
C MET A 81 8.13 1.10 16.53
N GLY A 82 9.01 0.80 15.59
CA GLY A 82 10.18 1.60 15.26
C GLY A 82 9.76 2.91 14.63
N TRP A 83 8.92 2.88 13.62
CA TRP A 83 8.35 4.06 12.97
C TRP A 83 7.65 5.00 13.97
N MET A 84 6.84 4.46 14.89
CA MET A 84 6.19 5.26 15.95
C MET A 84 7.17 6.01 16.86
N LYS A 85 8.43 5.55 16.95
CA LYS A 85 9.49 6.19 17.74
C LYS A 85 10.32 7.20 16.94
N THR A 86 10.55 6.91 15.67
CA THR A 86 11.52 7.64 14.82
C THR A 86 10.88 8.64 13.87
N ALA A 87 9.61 8.44 13.48
CA ALA A 87 8.91 9.35 12.60
C ALA A 87 8.63 10.71 13.24
N PRO A 88 8.47 11.79 12.44
CA PRO A 88 8.10 13.10 12.94
C PRO A 88 6.86 13.04 13.84
N LYS A 89 6.84 13.83 14.91
CA LYS A 89 5.76 13.78 15.92
C LYS A 89 4.38 14.14 15.35
N ASP A 90 4.33 15.02 14.38
CA ASP A 90 3.10 15.40 13.66
C ASP A 90 2.58 14.25 12.80
N CYS A 91 3.45 13.51 12.11
CA CYS A 91 3.09 12.31 11.36
C CYS A 91 2.53 11.22 12.28
N VAL A 92 3.19 10.97 13.41
CA VAL A 92 2.72 9.98 14.41
C VAL A 92 1.38 10.41 15.01
N ARG A 93 1.19 11.70 15.31
CA ARG A 93 -0.09 12.22 15.81
C ARG A 93 -1.18 12.03 14.77
N PHE A 94 -0.92 12.41 13.51
CA PHE A 94 -1.87 12.23 12.43
C PHE A 94 -2.27 10.75 12.26
N ALA A 95 -1.30 9.83 12.28
CA ALA A 95 -1.61 8.40 12.21
C ALA A 95 -2.50 7.93 13.36
N LYS A 96 -2.21 8.36 14.59
CA LYS A 96 -3.02 8.00 15.77
C LYS A 96 -4.45 8.50 15.65
N ASP A 97 -4.63 9.74 15.25
CA ASP A 97 -5.95 10.37 15.14
C ASP A 97 -6.73 9.74 13.98
N TYR A 98 -6.12 9.58 12.81
CA TYR A 98 -6.76 9.07 11.61
C TYR A 98 -7.15 7.59 11.71
N LEU A 99 -6.27 6.74 12.26
CA LEU A 99 -6.51 5.31 12.40
C LEU A 99 -7.12 4.92 13.76
N ASN A 100 -7.37 5.91 14.64
CA ASN A 100 -7.82 5.69 16.01
C ASN A 100 -6.93 4.70 16.78
N LEU A 101 -5.60 4.94 16.75
CA LEU A 101 -4.64 4.06 17.40
C LEU A 101 -4.55 4.34 18.89
N THR A 102 -4.71 3.32 19.73
CA THR A 102 -4.65 3.43 21.18
C THR A 102 -3.51 2.58 21.78
N LYS A 103 -3.12 2.91 23.00
CA LYS A 103 -2.12 2.12 23.75
C LYS A 103 -2.69 0.78 24.21
N GLU A 104 -3.97 0.77 24.53
CA GLU A 104 -4.70 -0.39 25.05
C GLU A 104 -4.80 -1.49 23.99
N GLU A 105 -5.06 -1.11 22.74
CA GLU A 105 -5.05 -2.04 21.60
C GLU A 105 -3.62 -2.44 21.23
N GLY A 106 -2.67 -1.51 21.40
CA GLY A 106 -1.31 -1.59 20.85
C GLY A 106 -1.25 -0.99 19.44
N TYR A 107 -0.31 -0.06 19.22
CA TYR A 107 -0.23 0.70 17.97
C TYR A 107 0.01 -0.17 16.74
N ASN A 108 0.80 -1.25 16.88
CA ASN A 108 1.00 -2.24 15.81
C ASN A 108 -0.29 -2.98 15.47
N TRP A 109 -1.06 -3.41 16.47
CA TRP A 109 -2.35 -4.07 16.26
C TRP A 109 -3.38 -3.13 15.64
N GLY A 110 -3.44 -1.87 16.09
CA GLY A 110 -4.31 -0.87 15.50
C GLY A 110 -3.99 -0.58 14.02
N MET A 111 -2.70 -0.55 13.65
CA MET A 111 -2.30 -0.42 12.24
C MET A 111 -2.67 -1.65 11.41
N MET A 112 -2.50 -2.85 11.96
CA MET A 112 -2.93 -4.09 11.31
C MET A 112 -4.45 -4.11 11.13
N ARG A 113 -5.22 -3.78 12.19
CA ARG A 113 -6.69 -3.65 12.10
C ARG A 113 -7.10 -2.69 10.98
N ALA A 114 -6.43 -1.54 10.87
CA ALA A 114 -6.69 -0.58 9.80
C ALA A 114 -6.43 -1.19 8.42
N ALA A 115 -5.28 -1.87 8.23
CA ALA A 115 -4.97 -2.57 6.97
C ALA A 115 -6.08 -3.56 6.59
N TYR A 116 -6.51 -4.40 7.52
CA TYR A 116 -7.59 -5.37 7.28
C TYR A 116 -8.95 -4.70 7.03
N GLY A 117 -9.29 -3.66 7.78
CA GLY A 117 -10.56 -2.95 7.65
C GLY A 117 -10.76 -2.34 6.26
N TYR A 118 -9.71 -1.83 5.65
CA TYR A 118 -9.78 -1.28 4.29
C TYR A 118 -9.72 -2.35 3.20
N CYS A 119 -9.03 -3.46 3.43
CA CYS A 119 -9.02 -4.60 2.51
C CYS A 119 -10.36 -5.32 2.43
N SER A 120 -11.16 -5.34 3.50
CA SER A 120 -12.50 -5.94 3.50
C SER A 120 -13.47 -5.22 2.55
N TYR A 121 -13.24 -3.95 2.29
CA TYR A 121 -13.99 -3.18 1.29
C TYR A 121 -13.51 -3.47 -0.16
N ALA A 122 -12.30 -3.93 -0.34
CA ALA A 122 -11.66 -4.16 -1.64
C ALA A 122 -11.68 -5.62 -2.11
N GLY A 123 -12.19 -6.56 -1.32
CA GLY A 123 -12.48 -7.95 -1.75
C GLY A 123 -11.32 -8.93 -1.74
N SER A 124 -10.11 -8.57 -1.32
CA SER A 124 -9.04 -9.56 -1.10
C SER A 124 -7.91 -8.98 -0.23
N ALA A 125 -7.85 -9.42 1.02
CA ALA A 125 -6.68 -9.23 1.86
C ALA A 125 -5.79 -10.48 1.78
N TRP A 126 -4.53 -10.30 1.44
CA TRP A 126 -3.49 -11.30 1.65
C TRP A 126 -2.51 -10.78 2.71
N THR A 127 -2.31 -11.53 3.73
CA THR A 127 -1.28 -11.33 4.77
C THR A 127 -0.13 -12.29 4.54
#